data_86785c2858fce9dde8efbb315fee9262
#
_entry.id   86785c2858fce9dde8efbb315fee9262
#
_cell.length_a   1.000
_cell.length_b   1.000
_cell.length_c   1.000
_cell.angle_alpha   90.00
_cell.angle_beta   90.00
_cell.angle_gamma   90.00
#
_symmetry.space_group_name_H-M   'P 1'
#
loop_
_entity.id
_entity.type
_entity.pdbx_description
1 polymer ?
#
loop_
_entity_poly.entity_id
_entity_poly.type
_entity_poly.pdbx_seq_one_letter_code
_entity_poly.pdbx_strand_id
1 'polypeptide(L)'
;MSQQGVGVVTPNLRAALQTIRGVRNARVALSAMVISQVTMVAVMTMTPVHLKLHGHEDVSPYVISLHIAGMFAFSPLIGKFADRQGKLLSIAVGGVLLVAATVMAALAGEAATLLWPSLWLLGIGWSFGLIGGSSLLVESVPDSSRVTVQGAADLLMSFSGGMAGFSSGFIRKAFGFHMLSNLGTLLALILVIIGIRRLTSMKMTKAV
;
A
#
# COMPACT_ATOMS: atom_id res chain seq x y z
N MET A 1 16.29 -32.25 32.53
CA MET A 1 16.17 -31.28 31.41
C MET A 1 14.75 -31.40 30.88
N SER A 2 13.85 -30.54 31.34
CA SER A 2 12.45 -30.53 30.91
C SER A 2 12.37 -29.80 29.58
N GLN A 3 12.01 -30.51 28.51
CA GLN A 3 11.62 -29.90 27.25
C GLN A 3 10.31 -29.12 27.50
N GLN A 4 10.41 -27.80 27.58
CA GLN A 4 9.25 -26.96 27.49
C GLN A 4 8.72 -27.12 26.03
N GLY A 5 7.57 -27.78 25.89
CA GLY A 5 6.89 -27.96 24.64
C GLY A 5 6.59 -26.56 24.05
N VAL A 6 7.19 -26.29 22.90
CA VAL A 6 6.83 -25.16 22.07
C VAL A 6 5.37 -25.39 21.69
N GLY A 7 4.47 -24.74 22.42
CA GLY A 7 3.04 -24.77 22.08
C GLY A 7 2.87 -24.27 20.65
N VAL A 8 2.40 -25.13 19.77
CA VAL A 8 2.03 -24.74 18.40
C VAL A 8 0.91 -23.73 18.51
N VAL A 9 1.25 -22.46 18.39
CA VAL A 9 0.26 -21.37 18.32
C VAL A 9 -0.48 -21.55 16.99
N THR A 10 -1.65 -22.18 17.04
CA THR A 10 -2.53 -22.25 15.86
C THR A 10 -2.92 -20.82 15.45
N PRO A 11 -2.63 -20.43 14.21
CA PRO A 11 -2.94 -19.06 13.74
C PRO A 11 -4.47 -18.84 13.82
N ASN A 12 -4.91 -18.06 14.79
CA ASN A 12 -6.33 -17.73 14.93
C ASN A 12 -6.59 -16.37 14.27
N LEU A 13 -7.00 -16.40 12.99
CA LEU A 13 -7.31 -15.19 12.20
C LEU A 13 -8.32 -14.28 12.91
N ARG A 14 -9.34 -14.87 13.56
CA ARG A 14 -10.36 -14.12 14.30
C ARG A 14 -9.76 -13.36 15.48
N ALA A 15 -8.87 -13.99 16.24
CA ALA A 15 -8.19 -13.34 17.35
C ALA A 15 -7.25 -12.23 16.87
N ALA A 16 -6.50 -12.45 15.77
CA ALA A 16 -5.68 -11.41 15.15
C ALA A 16 -6.49 -10.18 14.73
N LEU A 17 -7.64 -10.40 14.08
CA LEU A 17 -8.54 -9.32 13.67
C LEU A 17 -9.13 -8.57 14.87
N GLN A 18 -9.47 -9.27 15.96
CA GLN A 18 -9.92 -8.63 17.20
C GLN A 18 -8.82 -7.76 17.81
N THR A 19 -7.58 -8.25 17.85
CA THR A 19 -6.41 -7.47 18.31
C THR A 19 -6.22 -6.21 17.48
N ILE A 20 -6.25 -6.31 16.15
CA ILE A 20 -6.13 -5.15 15.24
C ILE A 20 -7.26 -4.15 15.49
N ARG A 21 -8.50 -4.63 15.63
CA ARG A 21 -9.67 -3.76 15.89
C ARG A 21 -9.59 -3.03 17.22
N GLY A 22 -9.00 -3.64 18.24
CA GLY A 22 -8.81 -3.05 19.57
C GLY A 22 -7.78 -1.91 19.61
N VAL A 23 -6.80 -1.92 18.71
CA VAL A 23 -5.67 -0.98 18.74
C VAL A 23 -5.75 0.01 17.59
N ARG A 24 -5.84 1.31 17.91
CA ARG A 24 -6.02 2.37 16.89
C ARG A 24 -4.87 2.43 15.87
N ASN A 25 -3.63 2.31 16.33
CA ASN A 25 -2.47 2.31 15.42
C ASN A 25 -2.43 1.07 14.52
N ALA A 26 -2.83 -0.11 15.03
CA ALA A 26 -2.90 -1.31 14.23
C ALA A 26 -3.96 -1.20 13.11
N ARG A 27 -5.09 -0.54 13.38
CA ARG A 27 -6.09 -0.24 12.33
C ARG A 27 -5.54 0.68 11.25
N VAL A 28 -4.84 1.75 11.64
CA VAL A 28 -4.18 2.67 10.68
C VAL A 28 -3.14 1.92 9.85
N ALA A 29 -2.33 1.09 10.48
CA ALA A 29 -1.33 0.27 9.85
C ALA A 29 -1.93 -0.69 8.79
N LEU A 30 -2.95 -1.46 9.18
CA LEU A 30 -3.66 -2.35 8.26
C LEU A 30 -4.30 -1.58 7.10
N SER A 31 -4.96 -0.44 7.39
CA SER A 31 -5.53 0.41 6.34
C SER A 31 -4.47 0.90 5.35
N ALA A 32 -3.28 1.28 5.84
CA ALA A 32 -2.18 1.71 4.99
C ALA A 32 -1.71 0.58 4.06
N MET A 33 -1.50 -0.62 4.59
CA MET A 33 -1.09 -1.79 3.81
C MET A 33 -2.13 -2.14 2.74
N VAL A 34 -3.41 -2.24 3.12
CA VAL A 34 -4.50 -2.63 2.20
C VAL A 34 -4.75 -1.56 1.14
N ILE A 35 -4.86 -0.29 1.51
CA ILE A 35 -5.14 0.80 0.56
C ILE A 35 -3.98 0.95 -0.43
N SER A 36 -2.73 0.91 0.03
CA SER A 36 -1.57 0.99 -0.85
C SER A 36 -1.54 -0.18 -1.83
N GLN A 37 -1.86 -1.39 -1.37
CA GLN A 37 -1.92 -2.59 -2.21
C GLN A 37 -3.02 -2.49 -3.27
N VAL A 38 -4.24 -2.15 -2.86
CA VAL A 38 -5.40 -2.04 -3.77
C VAL A 38 -5.13 -0.98 -4.84
N THR A 39 -4.66 0.21 -4.44
CA THR A 39 -4.33 1.31 -5.35
C THR A 39 -3.26 0.89 -6.37
N MET A 40 -2.18 0.29 -5.88
CA MET A 40 -1.07 -0.14 -6.71
C MET A 40 -1.51 -1.23 -7.70
N VAL A 41 -2.15 -2.29 -7.23
CA VAL A 41 -2.53 -3.43 -8.08
C VAL A 41 -3.55 -3.02 -9.13
N ALA A 42 -4.55 -2.20 -8.77
CA ALA A 42 -5.57 -1.75 -9.71
C ALA A 42 -4.97 -1.02 -10.92
N VAL A 43 -4.06 -0.06 -10.68
CA VAL A 43 -3.46 0.75 -11.75
C VAL A 43 -2.40 -0.05 -12.52
N MET A 44 -1.48 -0.71 -11.80
CA MET A 44 -0.37 -1.47 -12.41
C MET A 44 -0.88 -2.59 -13.32
N THR A 45 -1.91 -3.34 -12.92
CA THR A 45 -2.44 -4.47 -13.69
C THR A 45 -3.03 -4.03 -15.04
N MET A 46 -3.63 -2.85 -15.10
CA MET A 46 -4.26 -2.34 -16.33
C MET A 46 -3.36 -1.45 -17.18
N THR A 47 -2.19 -1.06 -16.68
CA THR A 47 -1.22 -0.25 -17.46
C THR A 47 -0.74 -0.96 -18.73
N PRO A 48 -0.33 -2.26 -18.74
CA PRO A 48 0.05 -2.95 -19.98
C PRO A 48 -1.07 -3.01 -21.00
N VAL A 49 -2.30 -3.21 -20.53
CA VAL A 49 -3.49 -3.23 -21.39
C VAL A 49 -3.76 -1.85 -22.01
N HIS A 50 -3.56 -0.79 -21.22
CA HIS A 50 -3.69 0.59 -21.69
C HIS A 50 -2.63 0.90 -22.76
N LEU A 51 -1.36 0.58 -22.50
CA LEU A 51 -0.26 0.77 -23.45
C LEU A 51 -0.49 0.01 -24.76
N LYS A 52 -0.91 -1.24 -24.68
CA LYS A 52 -1.20 -2.07 -25.86
C LYS A 52 -2.29 -1.46 -26.75
N LEU A 53 -3.36 -0.95 -26.16
CA LEU A 53 -4.49 -0.36 -26.91
C LEU A 53 -4.14 0.95 -27.60
N HIS A 54 -3.08 1.64 -27.16
CA HIS A 54 -2.59 2.89 -27.76
C HIS A 54 -1.32 2.70 -28.59
N GLY A 55 -0.97 1.46 -28.95
CA GLY A 55 0.17 1.17 -29.82
C GLY A 55 1.55 1.26 -29.17
N HIS A 56 1.61 1.24 -27.83
CA HIS A 56 2.85 1.34 -27.04
C HIS A 56 3.18 0.03 -26.30
N GLU A 57 2.85 -1.11 -26.91
CA GLU A 57 3.06 -2.44 -26.31
C GLU A 57 4.54 -2.73 -26.02
N ASP A 58 5.43 -2.25 -26.87
CA ASP A 58 6.89 -2.42 -26.81
C ASP A 58 7.53 -1.79 -25.57
N VAL A 59 6.97 -0.68 -25.04
CA VAL A 59 7.49 -0.01 -23.84
C VAL A 59 6.95 -0.59 -22.53
N SER A 60 5.90 -1.41 -22.58
CA SER A 60 5.23 -1.97 -21.40
C SER A 60 6.16 -2.72 -20.45
N PRO A 61 7.08 -3.62 -20.91
CA PRO A 61 8.00 -4.33 -20.01
C PRO A 61 8.93 -3.37 -19.25
N TYR A 62 9.36 -2.28 -19.87
CA TYR A 62 10.27 -1.31 -19.27
C TYR A 62 9.55 -0.48 -18.19
N VAL A 63 8.33 -0.02 -18.47
CA VAL A 63 7.52 0.72 -17.51
C VAL A 63 7.20 -0.13 -16.27
N ILE A 64 6.90 -1.42 -16.46
CA ILE A 64 6.68 -2.36 -15.35
C ILE A 64 7.96 -2.62 -14.57
N SER A 65 9.10 -2.80 -15.27
CA SER A 65 10.40 -3.00 -14.62
C SER A 65 10.77 -1.80 -13.74
N LEU A 66 10.51 -0.58 -14.23
CA LEU A 66 10.73 0.66 -13.46
C LEU A 66 9.81 0.72 -12.23
N HIS A 67 8.55 0.29 -12.36
CA HIS A 67 7.63 0.16 -11.24
C HIS A 67 8.17 -0.79 -10.18
N ILE A 68 8.59 -1.99 -10.57
CA ILE A 68 9.16 -3.00 -9.66
C ILE A 68 10.43 -2.47 -8.98
N ALA A 69 11.29 -1.76 -9.72
CA ALA A 69 12.44 -1.08 -9.13
C ALA A 69 12.01 -0.05 -8.08
N GLY A 70 10.96 0.74 -8.34
CA GLY A 70 10.36 1.66 -7.37
C GLY A 70 9.88 0.96 -6.09
N MET A 71 9.30 -0.24 -6.22
CA MET A 71 8.83 -1.02 -5.08
C MET A 71 9.96 -1.48 -4.15
N PHE A 72 11.10 -1.90 -4.70
CA PHE A 72 12.10 -2.64 -3.93
C PHE A 72 13.45 -1.95 -3.80
N ALA A 73 13.94 -1.21 -4.82
CA ALA A 73 15.28 -0.64 -4.80
C ALA A 73 15.49 0.38 -3.67
N PHE A 74 14.44 1.09 -3.28
CA PHE A 74 14.49 2.11 -2.23
C PHE A 74 14.08 1.61 -0.84
N SER A 75 13.69 0.34 -0.70
CA SER A 75 13.20 -0.23 0.58
C SER A 75 14.14 0.00 1.76
N PRO A 76 15.47 -0.13 1.66
CA PRO A 76 16.36 0.16 2.79
C PRO A 76 16.37 1.64 3.20
N LEU A 77 16.24 2.56 2.24
CA LEU A 77 16.16 4.00 2.51
C LEU A 77 14.81 4.36 3.15
N ILE A 78 13.73 3.76 2.65
CA ILE A 78 12.37 3.94 3.18
C ILE A 78 12.29 3.39 4.61
N GLY A 79 12.90 2.24 4.89
CA GLY A 79 13.00 1.69 6.25
C GLY A 79 13.71 2.66 7.19
N LYS A 80 14.90 3.15 6.81
CA LYS A 80 15.62 4.17 7.58
C LYS A 80 14.81 5.46 7.79
N PHE A 81 14.07 5.89 6.77
CA PHE A 81 13.17 7.04 6.88
C PHE A 81 12.07 6.78 7.90
N ALA A 82 11.39 5.64 7.82
CA ALA A 82 10.32 5.24 8.75
C ALA A 82 10.82 5.14 10.19
N ASP A 83 12.05 4.66 10.42
CA ASP A 83 12.66 4.55 11.74
C ASP A 83 13.05 5.92 12.31
N ARG A 84 13.59 6.83 11.49
CA ARG A 84 14.05 8.14 11.93
C ARG A 84 12.93 9.18 12.04
N GLN A 85 12.03 9.21 11.08
CA GLN A 85 10.98 10.23 10.98
C GLN A 85 9.64 9.76 11.54
N GLY A 86 9.50 8.46 11.76
CA GLY A 86 8.31 7.82 12.29
C GLY A 86 7.41 7.18 11.22
N LYS A 87 6.82 6.05 11.60
CA LYS A 87 6.03 5.18 10.70
C LYS A 87 4.78 5.89 10.15
N LEU A 88 4.13 6.72 10.94
CA LEU A 88 2.96 7.48 10.49
C LEU A 88 3.29 8.52 9.42
N LEU A 89 4.46 9.18 9.51
CA LEU A 89 4.91 10.08 8.46
C LEU A 89 5.25 9.31 7.20
N SER A 90 5.89 8.13 7.33
CA SER A 90 6.14 7.23 6.20
C SER A 90 4.83 6.88 5.46
N ILE A 91 3.79 6.49 6.19
CA ILE A 91 2.47 6.21 5.63
C ILE A 91 1.88 7.43 4.90
N ALA A 92 1.98 8.62 5.49
CA ALA A 92 1.46 9.85 4.88
C ALA A 92 2.22 10.20 3.59
N VAL A 93 3.55 10.09 3.59
CA VAL A 93 4.39 10.29 2.39
C VAL A 93 4.01 9.27 1.31
N GLY A 94 3.85 8.00 1.67
CA GLY A 94 3.39 6.95 0.75
C GLY A 94 2.05 7.32 0.11
N GLY A 95 1.09 7.79 0.90
CA GLY A 95 -0.21 8.26 0.41
C GLY A 95 -0.08 9.41 -0.59
N VAL A 96 0.75 10.43 -0.30
CA VAL A 96 0.98 11.56 -1.22
C VAL A 96 1.62 11.10 -2.54
N LEU A 97 2.59 10.19 -2.48
CA LEU A 97 3.22 9.62 -3.68
C LEU A 97 2.23 8.81 -4.51
N LEU A 98 1.35 8.03 -3.87
CA LEU A 98 0.27 7.31 -4.55
C LEU A 98 -0.72 8.25 -5.21
N VAL A 99 -1.10 9.35 -4.56
CA VAL A 99 -1.96 10.39 -5.18
C VAL A 99 -1.29 10.96 -6.41
N ALA A 100 -0.02 11.39 -6.31
CA ALA A 100 0.71 11.93 -7.48
C ALA A 100 0.79 10.90 -8.61
N ALA A 101 1.11 9.65 -8.30
CA ALA A 101 1.19 8.55 -9.26
C ALA A 101 -0.15 8.32 -9.99
N THR A 102 -1.24 8.20 -9.25
CA THR A 102 -2.56 7.89 -9.82
C THR A 102 -3.14 9.07 -10.59
N VAL A 103 -2.88 10.32 -10.17
CA VAL A 103 -3.24 11.52 -10.95
C VAL A 103 -2.47 11.55 -12.27
N MET A 104 -1.15 11.29 -12.25
CA MET A 104 -0.37 11.22 -13.49
C MET A 104 -0.86 10.09 -14.41
N ALA A 105 -1.24 8.92 -13.86
CA ALA A 105 -1.83 7.83 -14.62
C ALA A 105 -3.18 8.25 -15.26
N ALA A 106 -4.02 8.96 -14.51
CA ALA A 106 -5.31 9.46 -15.03
C ALA A 106 -5.14 10.49 -16.15
N LEU A 107 -4.08 11.29 -16.11
CA LEU A 107 -3.76 12.32 -17.09
C LEU A 107 -2.92 11.83 -18.27
N ALA A 108 -2.44 10.58 -18.24
CA ALA A 108 -1.55 10.05 -19.26
C ALA A 108 -2.16 10.04 -20.68
N GLY A 109 -3.49 9.96 -20.78
CA GLY A 109 -4.18 9.93 -22.06
C GLY A 109 -3.70 8.78 -22.94
N GLU A 110 -3.43 9.05 -24.22
CA GLU A 110 -2.88 8.08 -25.17
C GLU A 110 -1.35 8.00 -25.12
N ALA A 111 -0.69 9.02 -24.56
CA ALA A 111 0.75 9.11 -24.52
C ALA A 111 1.36 8.28 -23.39
N ALA A 112 2.34 7.41 -23.70
CA ALA A 112 3.04 6.60 -22.72
C ALA A 112 3.94 7.41 -21.75
N THR A 113 4.29 8.65 -22.10
CA THR A 113 5.32 9.45 -21.40
C THR A 113 5.03 9.68 -19.93
N LEU A 114 3.78 9.98 -19.56
CA LEU A 114 3.40 10.17 -18.14
C LEU A 114 3.29 8.86 -17.35
N LEU A 115 3.17 7.72 -18.02
CA LEU A 115 3.10 6.43 -17.33
C LEU A 115 4.45 6.01 -16.73
N TRP A 116 5.57 6.46 -17.28
CA TRP A 116 6.89 6.17 -16.72
C TRP A 116 7.06 6.70 -15.30
N PRO A 117 6.98 8.03 -15.06
CA PRO A 117 7.08 8.55 -13.70
C PRO A 117 5.90 8.13 -12.82
N SER A 118 4.71 7.97 -13.39
CA SER A 118 3.53 7.50 -12.66
C SER A 118 3.77 6.14 -12.03
N LEU A 119 4.16 5.14 -12.81
CA LEU A 119 4.37 3.78 -12.32
C LEU A 119 5.55 3.68 -11.36
N TRP A 120 6.61 4.46 -11.59
CA TRP A 120 7.75 4.55 -10.67
C TRP A 120 7.33 5.09 -9.30
N LEU A 121 6.61 6.23 -9.28
CA LEU A 121 6.06 6.80 -8.04
C LEU A 121 5.04 5.87 -7.38
N LEU A 122 4.25 5.15 -8.17
CA LEU A 122 3.29 4.16 -7.67
C LEU A 122 3.99 3.06 -6.87
N GLY A 123 5.13 2.55 -7.38
CA GLY A 123 5.95 1.56 -6.69
C GLY A 123 6.55 2.09 -5.40
N ILE A 124 7.16 3.29 -5.43
CA ILE A 124 7.73 3.93 -4.25
C ILE A 124 6.65 4.22 -3.19
N GLY A 125 5.51 4.78 -3.60
CA GLY A 125 4.40 5.09 -2.70
C GLY A 125 3.84 3.84 -2.02
N TRP A 126 3.71 2.74 -2.76
CA TRP A 126 3.35 1.44 -2.21
C TRP A 126 4.37 0.95 -1.17
N SER A 127 5.66 1.06 -1.47
CA SER A 127 6.73 0.66 -0.55
C SER A 127 6.71 1.44 0.77
N PHE A 128 6.47 2.76 0.71
CA PHE A 128 6.27 3.59 1.90
C PHE A 128 5.05 3.14 2.73
N GLY A 129 3.93 2.85 2.08
CA GLY A 129 2.72 2.36 2.72
C GLY A 129 2.90 0.99 3.36
N LEU A 130 3.57 0.07 2.67
CA LEU A 130 3.85 -1.28 3.17
C LEU A 130 4.84 -1.26 4.34
N ILE A 131 6.01 -0.66 4.17
CA ILE A 131 7.07 -0.65 5.20
C ILE A 131 6.60 0.12 6.43
N GLY A 132 6.02 1.32 6.24
CA GLY A 132 5.47 2.11 7.33
C GLY A 132 4.30 1.42 8.03
N GLY A 133 3.40 0.80 7.26
CA GLY A 133 2.26 0.06 7.77
C GLY A 133 2.68 -1.18 8.55
N SER A 134 3.48 -2.06 7.97
CA SER A 134 3.94 -3.29 8.61
C SER A 134 4.72 -3.00 9.90
N SER A 135 5.66 -2.04 9.87
CA SER A 135 6.42 -1.62 11.05
C SER A 135 5.50 -1.06 12.15
N LEU A 136 4.54 -0.20 11.79
CA LEU A 136 3.57 0.34 12.75
C LEU A 136 2.69 -0.75 13.35
N LEU A 137 2.30 -1.75 12.54
CA LEU A 137 1.45 -2.86 12.98
C LEU A 137 2.13 -3.67 14.08
N VAL A 138 3.35 -4.15 13.82
CA VAL A 138 4.09 -4.99 14.78
C VAL A 138 4.50 -4.25 16.04
N GLU A 139 4.78 -2.94 15.96
CA GLU A 139 5.05 -2.10 17.14
C GLU A 139 3.80 -1.82 17.99
N SER A 140 2.62 -1.92 17.39
CA SER A 140 1.35 -1.56 18.05
C SER A 140 0.70 -2.70 18.81
N VAL A 141 1.22 -3.93 18.69
CA VAL A 141 0.61 -5.12 19.27
C VAL A 141 1.61 -5.85 20.19
N PRO A 142 1.12 -6.65 21.18
CA PRO A 142 1.99 -7.44 22.05
C PRO A 142 2.87 -8.42 21.25
N ASP A 143 4.08 -8.66 21.72
CA ASP A 143 5.08 -9.53 21.07
C ASP A 143 4.53 -10.92 20.75
N SER A 144 3.75 -11.49 21.66
CA SER A 144 3.12 -12.81 21.52
C SER A 144 2.13 -12.90 20.34
N SER A 145 1.60 -11.78 19.87
CA SER A 145 0.60 -11.74 18.78
C SER A 145 1.16 -11.22 17.44
N ARG A 146 2.41 -10.72 17.41
CA ARG A 146 3.00 -10.08 16.22
C ARG A 146 2.93 -10.94 14.97
N VAL A 147 3.38 -12.19 15.08
CA VAL A 147 3.42 -13.11 13.92
C VAL A 147 2.02 -13.37 13.38
N THR A 148 1.05 -13.65 14.27
CA THR A 148 -0.34 -13.94 13.86
C THR A 148 -1.03 -12.71 13.28
N VAL A 149 -0.79 -11.53 13.87
CA VAL A 149 -1.35 -10.26 13.39
C VAL A 149 -0.75 -9.86 12.05
N GLN A 150 0.58 -10.00 11.87
CA GLN A 150 1.23 -9.73 10.58
C GLN A 150 0.72 -10.68 9.50
N GLY A 151 0.63 -11.99 9.77
CA GLY A 151 0.10 -12.95 8.81
C GLY A 151 -1.36 -12.66 8.42
N ALA A 152 -2.19 -12.21 9.38
CA ALA A 152 -3.57 -11.79 9.08
C ALA A 152 -3.61 -10.54 8.20
N ALA A 153 -2.72 -9.57 8.45
CA ALA A 153 -2.63 -8.35 7.64
C ALA A 153 -2.15 -8.65 6.21
N ASP A 154 -1.14 -9.52 6.07
CA ASP A 154 -0.61 -9.94 4.76
C ASP A 154 -1.67 -10.71 3.95
N LEU A 155 -2.45 -11.57 4.61
CA LEU A 155 -3.58 -12.25 3.97
C LEU A 155 -4.64 -11.27 3.46
N LEU A 156 -5.04 -10.31 4.29
CA LEU A 156 -6.03 -9.28 3.89
C LEU A 156 -5.50 -8.40 2.77
N MET A 157 -4.24 -7.98 2.84
CA MET A 157 -3.57 -7.20 1.82
C MET A 157 -3.54 -7.96 0.49
N SER A 158 -3.12 -9.23 0.49
CA SER A 158 -3.04 -10.07 -0.71
C SER A 158 -4.41 -10.35 -1.30
N PHE A 159 -5.40 -10.67 -0.47
CA PHE A 159 -6.79 -10.88 -0.92
C PHE A 159 -7.38 -9.62 -1.54
N SER A 160 -7.22 -8.48 -0.87
CA SER A 160 -7.71 -7.19 -1.38
C SER A 160 -7.02 -6.78 -2.68
N GLY A 161 -5.72 -7.04 -2.80
CA GLY A 161 -4.96 -6.85 -4.04
C GLY A 161 -5.46 -7.75 -5.18
N GLY A 162 -5.70 -9.02 -4.91
CA GLY A 162 -6.28 -9.95 -5.90
C GLY A 162 -7.67 -9.49 -6.37
N MET A 163 -8.53 -9.06 -5.45
CA MET A 163 -9.84 -8.49 -5.78
C MET A 163 -9.74 -7.20 -6.59
N ALA A 164 -8.78 -6.34 -6.26
CA ALA A 164 -8.52 -5.10 -7.00
C ALA A 164 -8.05 -5.40 -8.43
N GLY A 165 -7.12 -6.33 -8.61
CA GLY A 165 -6.67 -6.77 -9.94
C GLY A 165 -7.80 -7.36 -10.79
N PHE A 166 -8.60 -8.23 -10.20
CA PHE A 166 -9.77 -8.81 -10.87
C PHE A 166 -10.79 -7.74 -11.28
N SER A 167 -11.15 -6.84 -10.35
CA SER A 167 -12.15 -5.80 -10.58
C SER A 167 -11.66 -4.71 -11.55
N SER A 168 -10.34 -4.45 -11.58
CA SER A 168 -9.76 -3.40 -12.42
C SER A 168 -10.05 -3.58 -13.91
N GLY A 169 -10.08 -4.84 -14.38
CA GLY A 169 -10.43 -5.16 -15.76
C GLY A 169 -11.85 -4.75 -16.13
N PHE A 170 -12.81 -5.01 -15.25
CA PHE A 170 -14.23 -4.62 -15.46
C PHE A 170 -14.39 -3.10 -15.41
N ILE A 171 -13.79 -2.44 -14.41
CA ILE A 171 -13.85 -0.97 -14.26
C ILE A 171 -13.25 -0.29 -15.48
N ARG A 172 -12.06 -0.75 -15.92
CA ARG A 172 -11.40 -0.20 -17.10
C ARG A 172 -12.24 -0.41 -18.38
N LYS A 173 -12.85 -1.60 -18.56
CA LYS A 173 -13.69 -1.89 -19.72
C LYS A 173 -14.94 -0.99 -19.76
N ALA A 174 -15.54 -0.72 -18.60
CA ALA A 174 -16.79 0.05 -18.50
C ALA A 174 -16.55 1.55 -18.52
N PHE A 175 -15.50 2.07 -17.89
CA PHE A 175 -15.30 3.49 -17.59
C PHE A 175 -13.95 4.06 -18.05
N GLY A 176 -13.08 3.22 -18.61
CA GLY A 176 -11.75 3.64 -19.07
C GLY A 176 -10.66 3.61 -17.99
N PHE A 177 -9.41 3.77 -18.42
CA PHE A 177 -8.24 3.74 -17.56
C PHE A 177 -8.15 4.97 -16.64
N HIS A 178 -8.54 6.14 -17.13
CA HIS A 178 -8.58 7.38 -16.35
C HIS A 178 -9.51 7.28 -15.15
N MET A 179 -10.68 6.67 -15.28
CA MET A 179 -11.62 6.48 -14.16
C MET A 179 -11.07 5.50 -13.13
N LEU A 180 -10.46 4.40 -13.58
CA LEU A 180 -9.77 3.46 -12.69
C LEU A 180 -8.67 4.16 -11.88
N SER A 181 -7.85 4.99 -12.53
CA SER A 181 -6.79 5.77 -11.89
C SER A 181 -7.35 6.80 -10.91
N ASN A 182 -8.46 7.47 -11.23
CA ASN A 182 -9.15 8.39 -10.33
C ASN A 182 -9.70 7.69 -9.08
N LEU A 183 -10.23 6.49 -9.19
CA LEU A 183 -10.61 5.67 -8.03
C LEU A 183 -9.39 5.36 -7.15
N GLY A 184 -8.24 5.05 -7.76
CA GLY A 184 -6.97 4.93 -7.07
C GLY A 184 -6.58 6.20 -6.32
N THR A 185 -6.79 7.38 -6.95
CA THR A 185 -6.54 8.69 -6.32
C THR A 185 -7.42 8.89 -5.08
N LEU A 186 -8.70 8.55 -5.16
CA LEU A 186 -9.62 8.67 -4.01
C LEU A 186 -9.16 7.78 -2.84
N LEU A 187 -8.77 6.54 -3.12
CA LEU A 187 -8.25 5.63 -2.10
C LEU A 187 -6.95 6.16 -1.48
N ALA A 188 -6.02 6.67 -2.30
CA ALA A 188 -4.78 7.25 -1.82
C ALA A 188 -5.02 8.52 -0.97
N LEU A 189 -6.00 9.37 -1.32
CA LEU A 189 -6.41 10.52 -0.51
C LEU A 189 -6.95 10.11 0.85
N ILE A 190 -7.72 9.02 0.94
CA ILE A 190 -8.18 8.48 2.21
C ILE A 190 -6.96 8.11 3.08
N LEU A 191 -5.93 7.49 2.49
CA LEU A 191 -4.71 7.14 3.21
C LEU A 191 -3.97 8.39 3.73
N VAL A 192 -3.85 9.43 2.91
CA VAL A 192 -3.26 10.72 3.32
C VAL A 192 -4.02 11.31 4.52
N ILE A 193 -5.35 11.36 4.44
CA ILE A 193 -6.20 11.90 5.50
C ILE A 193 -6.03 11.09 6.80
N ILE A 194 -6.04 9.76 6.72
CA ILE A 194 -5.84 8.89 7.89
C ILE A 194 -4.46 9.15 8.52
N GLY A 195 -3.40 9.19 7.70
CA GLY A 195 -2.03 9.44 8.15
C GLY A 195 -1.89 10.80 8.86
N ILE A 196 -2.34 11.87 8.22
CA ILE A 196 -2.25 13.24 8.76
C ILE A 196 -3.06 13.38 10.05
N ARG A 197 -4.33 12.93 10.07
CA ARG A 197 -5.18 12.99 11.27
C ARG A 197 -4.56 12.25 12.45
N ARG A 198 -3.88 11.13 12.19
CA ARG A 198 -3.23 10.39 13.25
C ARG A 198 -1.97 11.08 13.76
N LEU A 199 -1.16 11.66 12.87
CA LEU A 199 0.02 12.46 13.21
C LEU A 199 -0.35 13.66 14.10
N THR A 200 -1.38 14.42 13.74
CA THR A 200 -1.81 15.60 14.51
C THR A 200 -2.37 15.21 15.87
N SER A 201 -3.17 14.14 15.95
CA SER A 201 -3.70 13.63 17.22
C SER A 201 -2.59 13.25 18.21
N MET A 202 -1.51 12.60 17.75
CA MET A 202 -0.40 12.20 18.62
C MET A 202 0.44 13.40 19.09
N LYS A 203 0.60 14.45 18.27
CA LYS A 203 1.30 15.66 18.66
C LYS A 203 0.57 16.43 19.78
N MET A 204 -0.76 16.52 19.69
CA MET A 204 -1.58 17.16 20.72
C MET A 204 -1.50 16.42 22.06
N THR A 205 -1.52 15.09 22.06
CA THR A 205 -1.41 14.30 23.30
C THR A 205 -0.05 14.40 24.00
N LYS A 206 1.03 14.74 23.26
CA LYS A 206 2.37 14.94 23.84
C LYS A 206 2.60 16.36 24.34
N ALA A 207 1.74 17.31 24.00
CA ALA A 207 1.86 18.73 24.39
C ALA A 207 1.05 19.08 25.66
N VAL A 208 0.28 18.13 26.18
CA VAL A 208 -0.45 18.15 27.46
C VAL A 208 0.26 17.24 28.46
#